data_8c29ab231bd5a4dc7b843baaff7d52a9
#
_entry.id   8c29ab231bd5a4dc7b843baaff7d52a9
#
_cell.length_a   1.000
_cell.length_b   1.000
_cell.length_c   1.000
_cell.angle_alpha   90.00
_cell.angle_beta   90.00
_cell.angle_gamma   90.00
#
_symmetry.space_group_name_H-M   'P 1'
#
loop_
_entity.id
_entity.type
_entity.pdbx_description
1 polymer ?
#
loop_
_entity_poly.entity_id
_entity_poly.type
_entity_poly.pdbx_seq_one_letter_code
_entity_poly.pdbx_strand_id
1 'polypeptide(L)'
;MANADTPHYDRDFLLSPAKRNQIVELWEVEKFGRDSFGDPGAVSLYGMTPGQWHARGVRILARTTLEAVRDPLGNRIGEDVARIAARAPPGSVFGVVDPFAGSCNGLFWILRHLPGAEGLGFEFEQAIFDMSSRNIESLGASIKLVHGDYGKLLGQHRFPGAHHIVAFLAPPWADALSAKAGLDLGRTKPPIENIVDEFERIYSNNPILYVTEVHERLVPEPLAALRTRFEWSELNVYDIPGPTGRHGVLLGAMRWNASGALTGR
;
A
#
# COMPACT_ATOMS: atom_id res chain seq x y z
N MET A 1 -32.68 -18.13 14.28
CA MET A 1 -32.38 -16.69 14.38
C MET A 1 -31.37 -16.43 13.27
N ALA A 2 -31.79 -15.78 12.17
CA ALA A 2 -30.91 -15.44 11.06
C ALA A 2 -29.89 -14.41 11.58
N ASN A 3 -28.61 -14.63 11.32
CA ASN A 3 -27.57 -13.68 11.61
C ASN A 3 -27.89 -12.36 10.93
N ALA A 4 -27.97 -11.31 11.72
CA ALA A 4 -28.09 -9.95 11.24
C ALA A 4 -26.93 -9.66 10.29
N ASP A 5 -27.27 -9.26 9.08
CA ASP A 5 -26.52 -8.63 8.02
C ASP A 5 -25.01 -8.52 8.22
N THR A 6 -24.29 -9.59 7.90
CA THR A 6 -22.87 -9.44 7.56
C THR A 6 -22.84 -8.56 6.30
N PRO A 7 -22.14 -7.42 6.29
CA PRO A 7 -22.07 -6.55 5.14
C PRO A 7 -21.66 -7.32 3.88
N HIS A 8 -22.42 -7.20 2.82
CA HIS A 8 -22.14 -7.90 1.57
C HIS A 8 -21.11 -7.13 0.76
N TYR A 9 -20.00 -7.80 0.43
CA TYR A 9 -18.97 -7.24 -0.46
C TYR A 9 -19.45 -7.27 -1.91
N ASP A 10 -20.00 -6.15 -2.38
CA ASP A 10 -20.47 -5.99 -3.76
C ASP A 10 -19.33 -5.53 -4.69
N ARG A 11 -18.39 -6.44 -4.92
CA ARG A 11 -17.27 -6.23 -5.82
C ARG A 11 -17.72 -6.00 -7.27
N ASP A 12 -18.75 -6.70 -7.69
CA ASP A 12 -19.18 -6.73 -9.10
C ASP A 12 -19.81 -5.41 -9.52
N PHE A 13 -20.44 -4.70 -8.59
CA PHE A 13 -21.02 -3.38 -8.83
C PHE A 13 -19.96 -2.39 -9.36
N LEU A 14 -18.80 -2.29 -8.71
CA LEU A 14 -17.76 -1.33 -9.05
C LEU A 14 -16.73 -1.86 -10.06
N LEU A 15 -16.56 -3.18 -10.18
CA LEU A 15 -15.60 -3.79 -11.10
C LEU A 15 -16.18 -4.19 -12.46
N SER A 16 -17.46 -3.94 -12.71
CA SER A 16 -18.05 -4.24 -14.01
C SER A 16 -17.26 -3.55 -15.14
N PRO A 17 -17.13 -4.15 -16.33
CA PRO A 17 -16.40 -3.55 -17.47
C PRO A 17 -16.86 -2.14 -17.81
N ALA A 18 -18.15 -1.87 -17.62
CA ALA A 18 -18.75 -0.57 -17.89
C ALA A 18 -18.42 0.49 -16.82
N LYS A 19 -18.10 0.06 -15.57
CA LYS A 19 -17.97 0.98 -14.43
C LYS A 19 -16.54 1.15 -13.93
N ARG A 20 -15.71 0.13 -13.98
CA ARG A 20 -14.39 0.07 -13.31
C ARG A 20 -13.47 1.28 -13.53
N ASN A 21 -13.53 1.88 -14.72
CA ASN A 21 -12.70 3.02 -15.10
C ASN A 21 -13.47 4.36 -15.10
N GLN A 22 -14.69 4.39 -14.56
CA GLN A 22 -15.45 5.62 -14.41
C GLN A 22 -15.21 6.22 -13.02
N ILE A 23 -15.29 7.55 -12.95
CA ILE A 23 -15.34 8.26 -11.68
C ILE A 23 -16.62 7.82 -10.95
N VAL A 24 -16.48 7.50 -9.67
CA VAL A 24 -17.63 7.18 -8.83
C VAL A 24 -18.24 8.43 -8.23
N GLU A 25 -19.57 8.43 -8.13
CA GLU A 25 -20.31 9.43 -7.38
C GLU A 25 -20.22 9.15 -5.86
N LEU A 26 -20.39 10.18 -5.05
CA LEU A 26 -20.30 10.03 -3.59
C LEU A 26 -21.24 8.94 -3.04
N TRP A 27 -22.49 8.91 -3.51
CA TRP A 27 -23.47 7.93 -3.04
C TRP A 27 -23.06 6.48 -3.38
N GLU A 28 -22.31 6.26 -4.46
CA GLU A 28 -21.80 4.93 -4.84
C GLU A 28 -20.72 4.46 -3.86
N VAL A 29 -19.82 5.38 -3.48
CA VAL A 29 -18.76 5.11 -2.49
C VAL A 29 -19.39 4.82 -1.12
N GLU A 30 -20.35 5.63 -0.70
CA GLU A 30 -21.07 5.44 0.57
C GLU A 30 -21.90 4.14 0.58
N LYS A 31 -22.50 3.78 -0.57
CA LYS A 31 -23.19 2.49 -0.74
C LYS A 31 -22.22 1.34 -0.56
N PHE A 32 -21.08 1.39 -1.27
CA PHE A 32 -20.04 0.36 -1.16
C PHE A 32 -19.52 0.26 0.29
N GLY A 33 -19.26 1.37 0.94
CA GLY A 33 -18.86 1.42 2.35
C GLY A 33 -19.88 0.74 3.27
N ARG A 34 -21.17 1.07 3.10
CA ARG A 34 -22.26 0.47 3.87
C ARG A 34 -22.40 -1.02 3.62
N ASP A 35 -22.42 -1.44 2.35
CA ASP A 35 -22.64 -2.84 1.97
C ASP A 35 -21.45 -3.73 2.33
N SER A 36 -20.21 -3.21 2.28
CA SER A 36 -18.99 -3.99 2.50
C SER A 36 -18.49 -3.95 3.95
N PHE A 37 -18.77 -2.87 4.68
CA PHE A 37 -18.18 -2.63 6.01
C PHE A 37 -19.22 -2.22 7.07
N GLY A 38 -20.49 -2.06 6.70
CA GLY A 38 -21.53 -1.55 7.59
C GLY A 38 -21.45 -0.05 7.89
N ASP A 39 -20.52 0.66 7.23
CA ASP A 39 -20.26 2.08 7.44
C ASP A 39 -20.09 2.83 6.11
N PRO A 40 -20.96 3.81 5.79
CA PRO A 40 -20.81 4.63 4.58
C PRO A 40 -19.51 5.45 4.57
N GLY A 41 -18.89 5.68 5.74
CA GLY A 41 -17.62 6.38 5.89
C GLY A 41 -16.38 5.49 5.68
N ALA A 42 -16.56 4.20 5.49
CA ALA A 42 -15.45 3.22 5.50
C ALA A 42 -14.37 3.44 4.42
N VAL A 43 -14.72 4.03 3.25
CA VAL A 43 -13.76 4.35 2.18
C VAL A 43 -13.12 5.71 2.46
N SER A 44 -12.47 5.83 3.61
CA SER A 44 -11.73 7.02 4.00
C SER A 44 -10.36 7.05 3.32
N LEU A 45 -9.97 8.22 2.80
CA LEU A 45 -8.70 8.47 2.11
C LEU A 45 -8.11 9.82 2.57
N TYR A 46 -6.80 9.88 2.69
CA TYR A 46 -6.03 11.07 3.02
C TYR A 46 -6.44 11.73 4.36
N GLY A 47 -6.91 10.92 5.31
CA GLY A 47 -7.41 11.37 6.61
C GLY A 47 -8.82 11.96 6.55
N MET A 48 -9.61 11.67 5.52
CA MET A 48 -10.93 12.23 5.28
C MET A 48 -11.96 11.14 4.98
N THR A 49 -13.18 11.33 5.46
CA THR A 49 -14.35 10.51 5.06
C THR A 49 -14.74 10.77 3.60
N PRO A 50 -15.54 9.89 2.94
CA PRO A 50 -16.00 10.08 1.57
C PRO A 50 -16.62 11.46 1.32
N GLY A 51 -17.50 11.92 2.18
CA GLY A 51 -18.10 13.25 2.06
C GLY A 51 -17.07 14.38 2.13
N GLN A 52 -16.08 14.26 3.01
CA GLN A 52 -15.03 15.28 3.19
C GLN A 52 -14.08 15.35 1.99
N TRP A 53 -13.54 14.20 1.53
CA TRP A 53 -12.63 14.23 0.39
C TRP A 53 -13.35 14.60 -0.90
N HIS A 54 -14.62 14.17 -1.09
CA HIS A 54 -15.42 14.55 -2.24
C HIS A 54 -15.70 16.07 -2.27
N ALA A 55 -16.02 16.67 -1.11
CA ALA A 55 -16.24 18.12 -0.97
C ALA A 55 -14.96 18.93 -1.29
N ARG A 56 -13.77 18.35 -1.07
CA ARG A 56 -12.48 18.95 -1.43
C ARG A 56 -12.08 18.73 -2.90
N GLY A 57 -12.93 18.16 -3.72
CA GLY A 57 -12.66 17.92 -5.13
C GLY A 57 -11.87 16.64 -5.42
N VAL A 58 -11.52 15.84 -4.41
CA VAL A 58 -10.93 14.51 -4.62
C VAL A 58 -11.93 13.62 -5.34
N ARG A 59 -11.45 12.87 -6.32
CA ARG A 59 -12.25 11.91 -7.09
C ARG A 59 -11.48 10.60 -7.22
N ILE A 60 -12.20 9.49 -7.31
CA ILE A 60 -11.61 8.16 -7.51
C ILE A 60 -12.37 7.38 -8.58
N LEU A 61 -11.70 6.42 -9.18
CA LEU A 61 -12.33 5.48 -10.11
C LEU A 61 -13.01 4.36 -9.32
N ALA A 62 -14.00 3.71 -9.93
CA ALA A 62 -14.74 2.63 -9.30
C ALA A 62 -13.82 1.50 -8.82
N ARG A 63 -12.85 1.07 -9.63
CA ARG A 63 -11.87 0.06 -9.22
C ARG A 63 -10.99 0.53 -8.05
N THR A 64 -10.60 1.78 -8.03
CA THR A 64 -9.77 2.35 -6.96
C THR A 64 -10.52 2.38 -5.62
N THR A 65 -11.85 2.45 -5.63
CA THR A 65 -12.67 2.34 -4.41
C THR A 65 -12.45 1.02 -3.67
N LEU A 66 -12.17 -0.07 -4.41
CA LEU A 66 -11.91 -1.39 -3.84
C LEU A 66 -10.44 -1.62 -3.54
N GLU A 67 -9.56 -1.10 -4.41
CA GLU A 67 -8.13 -1.40 -4.41
C GLU A 67 -7.33 -0.45 -3.51
N ALA A 68 -7.89 0.70 -3.12
CA ALA A 68 -7.16 1.67 -2.32
C ALA A 68 -6.91 1.17 -0.89
N VAL A 69 -5.69 1.36 -0.42
CA VAL A 69 -5.35 1.28 1.00
C VAL A 69 -6.17 2.34 1.74
N ARG A 70 -7.15 1.93 2.56
CA ARG A 70 -7.99 2.85 3.33
C ARG A 70 -7.24 3.44 4.52
N ASP A 71 -7.69 4.59 5.02
CA ASP A 71 -7.01 5.32 6.11
C ASP A 71 -6.70 4.48 7.35
N PRO A 72 -7.59 3.65 7.89
CA PRO A 72 -7.26 2.85 9.07
C PRO A 72 -6.06 1.92 8.84
N LEU A 73 -5.99 1.29 7.64
CA LEU A 73 -4.88 0.42 7.27
C LEU A 73 -3.61 1.24 7.00
N GLY A 74 -3.72 2.32 6.22
CA GLY A 74 -2.59 3.19 5.90
C GLY A 74 -1.95 3.79 7.16
N ASN A 75 -2.76 4.23 8.12
CA ASN A 75 -2.28 4.75 9.40
C ASN A 75 -1.46 3.71 10.18
N ARG A 76 -1.96 2.47 10.30
CA ARG A 76 -1.25 1.38 11.01
C ARG A 76 0.07 1.02 10.31
N ILE A 77 0.06 1.00 8.97
CA ILE A 77 1.28 0.80 8.17
C ILE A 77 2.29 1.92 8.46
N GLY A 78 1.84 3.17 8.44
CA GLY A 78 2.69 4.31 8.76
C GLY A 78 3.29 4.27 10.17
N GLU A 79 2.50 3.89 11.18
CA GLU A 79 2.96 3.70 12.57
C GLU A 79 4.07 2.63 12.65
N ASP A 80 3.89 1.49 12.00
CA ASP A 80 4.89 0.42 11.99
C ASP A 80 6.17 0.85 11.27
N VAL A 81 6.06 1.53 10.13
CA VAL A 81 7.22 2.08 9.41
C VAL A 81 7.97 3.09 10.29
N ALA A 82 7.27 4.02 10.93
CA ALA A 82 7.89 5.00 11.83
C ALA A 82 8.60 4.33 13.01
N ARG A 83 8.00 3.29 13.59
CA ARG A 83 8.58 2.49 14.68
C ARG A 83 9.93 1.87 14.29
N ILE A 84 10.04 1.35 13.06
CA ILE A 84 11.29 0.78 12.56
C ILE A 84 12.27 1.87 12.16
N ALA A 85 11.80 2.94 11.51
CA ALA A 85 12.61 4.06 11.09
C ALA A 85 13.28 4.80 12.28
N ALA A 86 12.59 4.85 13.42
CA ALA A 86 13.16 5.42 14.66
C ALA A 86 14.41 4.69 15.18
N ARG A 87 14.71 3.50 14.65
CA ARG A 87 15.92 2.74 15.00
C ARG A 87 17.10 3.03 14.06
N ALA A 88 16.88 3.81 13.00
CA ALA A 88 17.96 4.27 12.13
C ALA A 88 18.84 5.31 12.85
N PRO A 89 20.10 5.52 12.43
CA PRO A 89 20.97 6.53 13.01
C PRO A 89 20.33 7.91 13.01
N PRO A 90 20.59 8.74 14.05
CA PRO A 90 20.13 10.12 14.07
C PRO A 90 20.55 10.88 12.80
N GLY A 91 19.62 11.64 12.22
CA GLY A 91 19.87 12.39 10.99
C GLY A 91 19.71 11.55 9.70
N SER A 92 19.22 10.31 9.80
CA SER A 92 18.90 9.53 8.60
C SER A 92 17.84 10.22 7.73
N VAL A 93 18.08 10.24 6.42
CA VAL A 93 17.15 10.75 5.41
C VAL A 93 16.48 9.57 4.72
N PHE A 94 15.17 9.60 4.63
CA PHE A 94 14.37 8.51 4.09
C PHE A 94 13.78 8.86 2.73
N GLY A 95 13.86 7.91 1.79
CA GLY A 95 13.07 7.90 0.57
C GLY A 95 12.04 6.78 0.64
N VAL A 96 10.78 7.08 0.36
CA VAL A 96 9.68 6.11 0.35
C VAL A 96 9.25 5.87 -1.08
N VAL A 97 9.31 4.61 -1.53
CA VAL A 97 8.92 4.21 -2.89
C VAL A 97 7.70 3.31 -2.83
N ASP A 98 6.69 3.66 -3.61
CA ASP A 98 5.50 2.83 -3.86
C ASP A 98 5.43 2.48 -5.35
N PRO A 99 5.81 1.26 -5.78
CA PRO A 99 5.80 0.85 -7.18
C PRO A 99 4.39 0.60 -7.73
N PHE A 100 3.36 0.62 -6.89
CA PHE A 100 1.95 0.35 -7.24
C PHE A 100 1.03 1.39 -6.60
N ALA A 101 1.33 2.68 -6.81
CA ALA A 101 0.83 3.77 -5.99
C ALA A 101 -0.71 3.92 -5.99
N GLY A 102 -1.39 3.51 -7.05
CA GLY A 102 -2.85 3.57 -7.12
C GLY A 102 -3.38 4.95 -6.73
N SER A 103 -4.15 5.00 -5.63
CA SER A 103 -4.62 6.27 -5.04
C SER A 103 -3.54 7.08 -4.32
N CYS A 104 -2.34 6.57 -4.15
CA CYS A 104 -1.27 7.13 -3.31
C CYS A 104 -1.59 7.17 -1.80
N ASN A 105 -2.70 6.57 -1.33
CA ASN A 105 -3.08 6.72 0.08
C ASN A 105 -2.15 5.96 1.04
N GLY A 106 -1.62 4.80 0.64
CA GLY A 106 -0.58 4.10 1.42
C GLY A 106 0.66 4.96 1.59
N LEU A 107 1.16 5.50 0.48
CA LEU A 107 2.32 6.41 0.47
C LEU A 107 2.05 7.69 1.30
N PHE A 108 0.85 8.28 1.18
CA PHE A 108 0.44 9.44 1.98
C PHE A 108 0.57 9.18 3.49
N TRP A 109 0.06 8.04 3.97
CA TRP A 109 0.12 7.71 5.38
C TRP A 109 1.53 7.40 5.88
N ILE A 110 2.35 6.71 5.07
CA ILE A 110 3.75 6.46 5.43
C ILE A 110 4.49 7.79 5.57
N LEU A 111 4.35 8.71 4.61
CA LEU A 111 4.99 10.02 4.66
C LEU A 111 4.49 10.88 5.84
N ARG A 112 3.22 10.78 6.21
CA ARG A 112 2.67 11.47 7.37
C ARG A 112 3.33 11.04 8.68
N HIS A 113 3.78 9.79 8.77
CA HIS A 113 4.49 9.24 9.92
C HIS A 113 6.02 9.35 9.82
N LEU A 114 6.55 9.77 8.66
CA LEU A 114 7.99 10.02 8.44
C LEU A 114 8.22 11.48 8.00
N PRO A 115 8.11 12.46 8.90
CA PRO A 115 8.34 13.86 8.55
C PRO A 115 9.72 14.08 7.92
N GLY A 116 9.76 14.76 6.78
CA GLY A 116 10.98 15.04 6.03
C GLY A 116 11.40 13.92 5.04
N ALA A 117 10.68 12.81 4.97
CA ALA A 117 10.90 11.81 3.92
C ALA A 117 10.37 12.30 2.56
N GLU A 118 11.05 11.88 1.49
CA GLU A 118 10.60 12.11 0.12
C GLU A 118 9.77 10.92 -0.37
N GLY A 119 8.62 11.18 -1.02
CA GLY A 119 7.72 10.16 -1.55
C GLY A 119 7.78 10.04 -3.07
N LEU A 120 7.93 8.81 -3.58
CA LEU A 120 7.93 8.47 -4.99
C LEU A 120 6.95 7.33 -5.24
N GLY A 121 5.90 7.59 -6.02
CA GLY A 121 4.94 6.59 -6.47
C GLY A 121 5.08 6.32 -7.97
N PHE A 122 4.78 5.09 -8.38
CA PHE A 122 4.62 4.72 -9.77
C PHE A 122 3.21 4.18 -10.00
N GLU A 123 2.59 4.62 -11.09
CA GLU A 123 1.29 4.12 -11.50
C GLU A 123 1.30 3.83 -13.00
N PHE A 124 1.00 2.58 -13.34
CA PHE A 124 1.05 2.10 -14.73
C PHE A 124 -0.19 2.49 -15.53
N GLU A 125 -1.35 2.46 -14.90
CA GLU A 125 -2.64 2.73 -15.55
C GLU A 125 -2.87 4.24 -15.69
N GLN A 126 -2.91 4.74 -16.93
CA GLN A 126 -3.06 6.17 -17.22
C GLN A 126 -4.24 6.82 -16.51
N ALA A 127 -5.41 6.17 -16.49
CA ALA A 127 -6.61 6.74 -15.88
C ALA A 127 -6.48 6.91 -14.35
N ILE A 128 -5.80 5.96 -13.67
CA ILE A 128 -5.52 6.03 -12.24
C ILE A 128 -4.46 7.11 -11.99
N PHE A 129 -3.39 7.12 -12.78
CA PHE A 129 -2.34 8.13 -12.69
C PHE A 129 -2.91 9.55 -12.80
N ASP A 130 -3.72 9.82 -13.83
CA ASP A 130 -4.31 11.15 -14.05
C ASP A 130 -5.20 11.58 -12.88
N MET A 131 -5.98 10.65 -12.34
CA MET A 131 -6.87 10.92 -11.21
C MET A 131 -6.08 11.17 -9.93
N SER A 132 -5.11 10.30 -9.62
CA SER A 132 -4.31 10.40 -8.40
C SER A 132 -3.40 11.62 -8.43
N SER A 133 -2.84 11.99 -9.60
CA SER A 133 -2.05 13.22 -9.76
C SER A 133 -2.86 14.47 -9.41
N ARG A 134 -4.10 14.57 -9.90
CA ARG A 134 -5.01 15.68 -9.55
C ARG A 134 -5.33 15.72 -8.07
N ASN A 135 -5.57 14.55 -7.48
CA ASN A 135 -5.90 14.44 -6.06
C ASN A 135 -4.73 14.92 -5.18
N ILE A 136 -3.51 14.38 -5.39
CA ILE A 136 -2.33 14.75 -4.60
C ILE A 136 -1.96 16.23 -4.79
N GLU A 137 -2.11 16.78 -5.99
CA GLU A 137 -1.93 18.20 -6.27
C GLU A 137 -2.94 19.05 -5.50
N SER A 138 -4.24 18.71 -5.57
CA SER A 138 -5.31 19.45 -4.87
C SER A 138 -5.18 19.41 -3.35
N LEU A 139 -4.55 18.38 -2.81
CA LEU A 139 -4.28 18.21 -1.39
C LEU A 139 -2.94 18.82 -0.95
N GLY A 140 -2.11 19.27 -1.89
CA GLY A 140 -0.75 19.75 -1.59
C GLY A 140 0.15 18.67 -1.00
N ALA A 141 -0.09 17.38 -1.33
CA ALA A 141 0.70 16.29 -0.81
C ALA A 141 2.08 16.23 -1.48
N SER A 142 3.14 16.12 -0.67
CA SER A 142 4.54 16.06 -1.15
C SER A 142 4.87 14.66 -1.71
N ILE A 143 4.15 14.23 -2.73
CA ILE A 143 4.33 12.94 -3.42
C ILE A 143 4.70 13.23 -4.87
N LYS A 144 5.82 12.67 -5.33
CA LYS A 144 6.15 12.62 -6.74
C LYS A 144 5.53 11.37 -7.35
N LEU A 145 4.49 11.52 -8.17
CA LEU A 145 3.88 10.41 -8.89
C LEU A 145 4.42 10.37 -10.33
N VAL A 146 4.82 9.19 -10.79
CA VAL A 146 5.39 8.94 -12.13
C VAL A 146 4.49 7.96 -12.86
N HIS A 147 4.06 8.32 -14.08
CA HIS A 147 3.32 7.41 -14.94
C HIS A 147 4.24 6.39 -15.59
N GLY A 148 3.94 5.12 -15.42
CA GLY A 148 4.58 4.02 -16.13
C GLY A 148 5.02 2.86 -15.25
N ASP A 149 5.72 1.93 -15.90
CA ASP A 149 6.23 0.70 -15.29
C ASP A 149 7.43 0.99 -14.38
N TYR A 150 7.28 0.76 -13.08
CA TYR A 150 8.35 1.00 -12.11
C TYR A 150 9.63 0.23 -12.45
N GLY A 151 9.54 -1.00 -12.96
CA GLY A 151 10.69 -1.82 -13.33
C GLY A 151 11.57 -1.18 -14.40
N LYS A 152 11.00 -0.29 -15.24
CA LYS A 152 11.75 0.48 -16.24
C LYS A 152 12.22 1.83 -15.73
N LEU A 153 11.49 2.42 -14.79
CA LEU A 153 11.64 3.83 -14.42
C LEU A 153 12.33 4.04 -13.07
N LEU A 154 12.27 3.08 -12.15
CA LEU A 154 12.80 3.23 -10.79
C LEU A 154 14.28 3.63 -10.76
N GLY A 155 15.10 3.04 -11.65
CA GLY A 155 16.51 3.39 -11.76
C GLY A 155 16.79 4.82 -12.20
N GLN A 156 15.83 5.48 -12.87
CA GLN A 156 15.92 6.86 -13.37
C GLN A 156 15.44 7.89 -12.33
N HIS A 157 14.63 7.44 -11.36
CA HIS A 157 13.99 8.28 -10.35
C HIS A 157 14.49 7.94 -8.93
N ARG A 158 15.82 7.95 -8.74
CA ARG A 158 16.42 7.70 -7.42
C ARG A 158 16.33 8.93 -6.53
N PHE A 159 16.40 8.71 -5.22
CA PHE A 159 16.57 9.78 -4.23
C PHE A 159 18.06 10.06 -4.05
N PRO A 160 18.61 11.18 -4.57
CA PRO A 160 20.04 11.43 -4.52
C PRO A 160 20.58 11.65 -3.10
N GLY A 161 19.72 12.05 -2.17
CA GLY A 161 20.09 12.35 -0.77
C GLY A 161 19.59 11.32 0.25
N ALA A 162 18.77 10.35 -0.14
CA ALA A 162 18.23 9.37 0.81
C ALA A 162 19.28 8.33 1.18
N HIS A 163 19.48 8.14 2.49
CA HIS A 163 20.35 7.10 3.02
C HIS A 163 19.61 5.79 3.28
N HIS A 164 18.32 5.85 3.58
CA HIS A 164 17.45 4.71 3.87
C HIS A 164 16.27 4.70 2.91
N ILE A 165 15.92 3.53 2.42
CA ILE A 165 14.78 3.32 1.51
C ILE A 165 13.68 2.56 2.23
N VAL A 166 12.46 3.05 2.13
CA VAL A 166 11.25 2.31 2.50
C VAL A 166 10.55 1.92 1.20
N ALA A 167 10.43 0.63 0.92
CA ALA A 167 9.73 0.08 -0.24
C ALA A 167 8.35 -0.43 0.20
N PHE A 168 7.29 0.30 -0.14
CA PHE A 168 5.92 -0.14 0.14
C PHE A 168 5.42 -0.98 -1.03
N LEU A 169 5.20 -2.28 -0.79
CA LEU A 169 4.88 -3.27 -1.81
C LEU A 169 3.42 -3.74 -1.67
N ALA A 170 2.54 -3.17 -2.47
CA ALA A 170 1.13 -3.53 -2.55
C ALA A 170 0.71 -3.87 -4.00
N PRO A 171 1.34 -4.88 -4.65
CA PRO A 171 0.98 -5.24 -6.01
C PRO A 171 -0.44 -5.83 -6.05
N PRO A 172 -1.12 -5.76 -7.21
CA PRO A 172 -2.42 -6.40 -7.37
C PRO A 172 -2.37 -7.90 -7.02
N TRP A 173 -3.24 -8.33 -6.10
CA TRP A 173 -3.28 -9.74 -5.68
C TRP A 173 -3.92 -10.65 -6.73
N ALA A 174 -4.91 -10.13 -7.48
CA ALA A 174 -5.59 -10.89 -8.54
C ALA A 174 -5.89 -12.36 -8.13
N ASP A 175 -5.33 -13.32 -8.87
CA ASP A 175 -5.48 -14.76 -8.60
C ASP A 175 -4.57 -15.29 -7.49
N ALA A 176 -3.73 -14.44 -6.89
CA ALA A 176 -2.84 -14.81 -5.79
C ALA A 176 -3.61 -15.00 -4.47
N LEU A 177 -4.74 -14.32 -4.27
CA LEU A 177 -5.59 -14.48 -3.09
C LEU A 177 -6.70 -15.50 -3.37
N SER A 178 -6.69 -16.61 -2.65
CA SER A 178 -7.77 -17.59 -2.68
C SER A 178 -8.47 -17.70 -1.31
N ALA A 179 -9.79 -17.93 -1.35
CA ALA A 179 -10.59 -18.12 -0.14
C ALA A 179 -10.14 -19.33 0.69
N LYS A 180 -9.54 -20.34 0.07
CA LYS A 180 -9.11 -21.58 0.72
C LYS A 180 -7.67 -21.51 1.24
N ALA A 181 -6.72 -21.08 0.38
CA ALA A 181 -5.29 -21.12 0.69
C ALA A 181 -4.75 -19.83 1.30
N GLY A 182 -5.43 -18.70 1.11
CA GLY A 182 -4.92 -17.38 1.46
C GLY A 182 -4.15 -16.72 0.32
N LEU A 183 -3.32 -15.75 0.65
CA LEU A 183 -2.49 -14.99 -0.28
C LEU A 183 -1.16 -15.71 -0.54
N ASP A 184 -0.89 -15.98 -1.80
CA ASP A 184 0.37 -16.53 -2.30
C ASP A 184 1.26 -15.40 -2.83
N LEU A 185 2.31 -15.03 -2.09
CA LEU A 185 3.22 -13.94 -2.44
C LEU A 185 4.05 -14.22 -3.70
N GLY A 186 4.19 -15.49 -4.08
CA GLY A 186 4.86 -15.91 -5.33
C GLY A 186 3.96 -15.78 -6.57
N ARG A 187 2.66 -15.53 -6.39
CA ARG A 187 1.68 -15.42 -7.49
C ARG A 187 1.10 -14.02 -7.67
N THR A 188 1.51 -13.06 -6.86
CA THR A 188 1.20 -11.64 -7.11
C THR A 188 1.76 -11.21 -8.48
N LYS A 189 1.27 -10.11 -9.03
CA LYS A 189 1.70 -9.65 -10.35
C LYS A 189 2.30 -8.23 -10.27
N PRO A 190 3.64 -8.14 -10.26
CA PRO A 190 4.65 -9.21 -10.28
C PRO A 190 4.76 -9.98 -8.94
N PRO A 191 5.44 -11.14 -8.91
CA PRO A 191 5.80 -11.83 -7.66
C PRO A 191 6.61 -10.93 -6.74
N ILE A 192 6.37 -10.99 -5.42
CA ILE A 192 7.06 -10.13 -4.46
C ILE A 192 8.59 -10.30 -4.53
N GLU A 193 9.07 -11.52 -4.72
CA GLU A 193 10.52 -11.77 -4.85
C GLU A 193 11.15 -10.99 -6.01
N ASN A 194 10.47 -10.90 -7.14
CA ASN A 194 10.97 -10.15 -8.30
C ASN A 194 11.06 -8.64 -8.02
N ILE A 195 10.11 -8.13 -7.22
CA ILE A 195 10.15 -6.72 -6.80
C ILE A 195 11.33 -6.48 -5.87
N VAL A 196 11.54 -7.38 -4.90
CA VAL A 196 12.69 -7.32 -3.99
C VAL A 196 14.02 -7.36 -4.77
N ASP A 197 14.16 -8.26 -5.76
CA ASP A 197 15.36 -8.34 -6.60
C ASP A 197 15.63 -7.03 -7.36
N GLU A 198 14.59 -6.40 -7.87
CA GLU A 198 14.72 -5.12 -8.58
C GLU A 198 15.17 -3.99 -7.64
N PHE A 199 14.61 -3.90 -6.43
CA PHE A 199 15.04 -2.93 -5.43
C PHE A 199 16.47 -3.19 -4.97
N GLU A 200 16.87 -4.45 -4.75
CA GLU A 200 18.24 -4.82 -4.40
C GLU A 200 19.24 -4.42 -5.47
N ARG A 201 18.88 -4.61 -6.74
CA ARG A 201 19.72 -4.21 -7.87
C ARG A 201 19.91 -2.69 -7.94
N ILE A 202 18.86 -1.91 -7.67
CA ILE A 202 18.89 -0.45 -7.81
C ILE A 202 19.46 0.24 -6.58
N TYR A 203 19.14 -0.25 -5.39
CA TYR A 203 19.52 0.32 -4.09
C TYR A 203 20.52 -0.59 -3.34
N SER A 204 21.44 -1.23 -4.06
CA SER A 204 22.37 -2.25 -3.52
C SER A 204 23.18 -1.81 -2.29
N ASN A 205 23.42 -0.51 -2.13
CA ASN A 205 24.21 0.06 -1.03
C ASN A 205 23.34 0.72 0.05
N ASN A 206 22.02 0.79 -0.13
CA ASN A 206 21.15 1.44 0.83
C ASN A 206 20.57 0.41 1.82
N PRO A 207 20.41 0.77 3.10
CA PRO A 207 19.48 0.07 3.97
C PRO A 207 18.06 0.16 3.40
N ILE A 208 17.37 -0.98 3.31
CA ILE A 208 16.01 -1.04 2.78
C ILE A 208 15.08 -1.67 3.82
N LEU A 209 13.95 -1.02 4.07
CA LEU A 209 12.79 -1.60 4.75
C LEU A 209 11.72 -1.91 3.72
N TYR A 210 11.46 -3.19 3.51
CA TYR A 210 10.34 -3.67 2.71
C TYR A 210 9.10 -3.73 3.58
N VAL A 211 8.02 -3.16 3.09
CA VAL A 211 6.70 -3.11 3.73
C VAL A 211 5.70 -3.73 2.78
N THR A 212 5.56 -5.05 2.85
CA THR A 212 4.71 -5.80 1.93
C THR A 212 3.31 -5.94 2.51
N GLU A 213 2.30 -5.40 1.82
CA GLU A 213 0.90 -5.60 2.22
C GLU A 213 0.52 -7.07 2.07
N VAL A 214 -0.12 -7.62 3.11
CA VAL A 214 -0.50 -9.03 3.19
C VAL A 214 -1.92 -9.21 3.71
N HIS A 215 -2.47 -10.39 3.44
CA HIS A 215 -3.72 -10.87 4.01
C HIS A 215 -3.44 -11.70 5.28
N GLU A 216 -4.40 -11.78 6.21
CA GLU A 216 -4.28 -12.58 7.45
C GLU A 216 -4.00 -14.07 7.21
N ARG A 217 -4.42 -14.59 6.05
CA ARG A 217 -4.11 -15.95 5.61
C ARG A 217 -3.07 -15.88 4.50
N LEU A 218 -1.94 -16.53 4.71
CA LEU A 218 -0.81 -16.57 3.80
C LEU A 218 -0.46 -18.02 3.46
N VAL A 219 -0.05 -18.26 2.23
CA VAL A 219 0.55 -19.54 1.85
C VAL A 219 1.94 -19.62 2.50
N PRO A 220 2.22 -20.67 3.31
CA PRO A 220 3.40 -20.71 4.17
C PRO A 220 4.72 -20.72 3.42
N GLU A 221 4.83 -21.47 2.32
CA GLU A 221 6.08 -21.69 1.60
C GLU A 221 6.63 -20.40 0.97
N PRO A 222 5.85 -19.62 0.18
CA PRO A 222 6.32 -18.34 -0.35
C PRO A 222 6.65 -17.31 0.75
N LEU A 223 5.87 -17.30 1.83
CA LEU A 223 6.17 -16.45 2.98
C LEU A 223 7.51 -16.81 3.63
N ALA A 224 7.76 -18.11 3.87
CA ALA A 224 8.99 -18.58 4.48
C ALA A 224 10.20 -18.26 3.57
N ALA A 225 10.10 -18.52 2.26
CA ALA A 225 11.12 -18.19 1.28
C ALA A 225 11.44 -16.69 1.29
N LEU A 226 10.43 -15.84 1.24
CA LEU A 226 10.63 -14.38 1.27
C LEU A 226 11.30 -13.93 2.57
N ARG A 227 10.91 -14.48 3.72
CA ARG A 227 11.50 -14.13 5.02
C ARG A 227 12.97 -14.47 5.11
N THR A 228 13.45 -15.51 4.44
CA THR A 228 14.90 -15.87 4.42
C THR A 228 15.75 -14.84 3.69
N ARG A 229 15.15 -13.99 2.87
CA ARG A 229 15.84 -12.90 2.16
C ARG A 229 16.21 -11.74 3.08
N PHE A 230 15.51 -11.58 4.19
CA PHE A 230 15.66 -10.45 5.11
C PHE A 230 16.58 -10.80 6.29
N GLU A 231 17.39 -9.86 6.70
CA GLU A 231 18.19 -9.95 7.94
C GLU A 231 17.29 -9.96 9.17
N TRP A 232 16.15 -9.28 9.06
CA TRP A 232 15.11 -9.24 10.07
C TRP A 232 13.74 -9.16 9.39
N SER A 233 12.73 -9.79 9.99
CA SER A 233 11.35 -9.67 9.51
C SER A 233 10.34 -9.82 10.63
N GLU A 234 9.23 -9.07 10.50
CA GLU A 234 8.08 -9.09 11.41
C GLU A 234 6.79 -9.12 10.59
N LEU A 235 5.84 -9.95 11.00
CA LEU A 235 4.52 -10.03 10.36
C LEU A 235 3.47 -9.45 11.31
N ASN A 236 2.80 -8.39 10.89
CA ASN A 236 1.74 -7.73 11.64
C ASN A 236 0.42 -7.82 10.88
N VAL A 237 -0.59 -8.41 11.51
CA VAL A 237 -1.97 -8.43 11.01
C VAL A 237 -2.79 -7.50 11.90
N TYR A 238 -3.47 -6.54 11.28
CA TYR A 238 -4.22 -5.53 12.02
C TYR A 238 -5.67 -5.96 12.23
N ASP A 239 -6.22 -5.57 13.37
CA ASP A 239 -7.66 -5.79 13.65
C ASP A 239 -8.50 -4.70 12.96
N ILE A 240 -8.40 -4.67 11.64
CA ILE A 240 -9.13 -3.76 10.75
C ILE A 240 -9.92 -4.62 9.79
N PRO A 241 -11.25 -4.64 9.89
CA PRO A 241 -12.09 -5.43 9.01
C PRO A 241 -11.91 -5.01 7.55
N GLY A 242 -11.67 -6.01 6.69
CA GLY A 242 -11.70 -5.86 5.25
C GLY A 242 -12.83 -6.72 4.67
N PRO A 243 -13.20 -6.50 3.41
CA PRO A 243 -14.28 -7.27 2.78
C PRO A 243 -13.92 -8.74 2.55
N THR A 244 -12.63 -9.05 2.54
CA THR A 244 -12.12 -10.42 2.31
C THR A 244 -11.42 -11.02 3.53
N GLY A 245 -11.31 -10.29 4.65
CA GLY A 245 -10.57 -10.65 5.83
C GLY A 245 -9.71 -9.48 6.33
N ARG A 246 -8.86 -9.74 7.33
CA ARG A 246 -7.96 -8.71 7.86
C ARG A 246 -6.71 -8.59 7.00
N HIS A 247 -6.22 -7.37 6.92
CA HIS A 247 -4.98 -7.05 6.23
C HIS A 247 -3.87 -6.73 7.24
N GLY A 248 -2.64 -6.77 6.76
CA GLY A 248 -1.46 -6.44 7.55
C GLY A 248 -0.26 -6.17 6.67
N VAL A 249 0.92 -6.20 7.27
CA VAL A 249 2.18 -6.08 6.56
C VAL A 249 3.19 -7.12 7.01
N LEU A 250 3.98 -7.61 6.06
CA LEU A 250 5.27 -8.22 6.33
C LEU A 250 6.33 -7.11 6.21
N LEU A 251 6.94 -6.79 7.33
CA LEU A 251 8.12 -5.93 7.40
C LEU A 251 9.36 -6.79 7.19
N GLY A 252 10.24 -6.40 6.29
CA GLY A 252 11.51 -7.07 6.05
C GLY A 252 12.64 -6.06 5.91
N ALA A 253 13.75 -6.24 6.61
CA ALA A 253 14.86 -5.31 6.58
C ALA A 253 16.12 -5.95 5.99
N MET A 254 16.80 -5.20 5.13
CA MET A 254 18.09 -5.56 4.55
C MET A 254 19.08 -4.41 4.75
N ARG A 255 20.29 -4.72 5.21
CA ARG A 255 21.35 -3.75 5.53
C ARG A 255 20.94 -2.68 6.58
N TRP A 256 19.80 -2.88 7.23
CA TRP A 256 19.29 -1.94 8.23
C TRP A 256 20.09 -2.00 9.54
N ASN A 257 20.65 -3.17 9.83
CA ASN A 257 21.39 -3.46 11.06
C ASN A 257 22.84 -2.99 11.10
N ALA A 258 23.38 -2.39 10.05
CA ALA A 258 24.70 -1.77 10.08
C ALA A 258 24.85 -0.74 11.22
N SER A 259 23.73 -0.37 11.86
CA SER A 259 23.62 0.51 13.01
C SER A 259 23.25 -0.17 14.35
N GLY A 260 23.18 -1.51 14.42
CA GLY A 260 23.06 -2.23 15.70
C GLY A 260 21.66 -2.34 16.32
N ALA A 261 20.57 -2.07 15.58
CA ALA A 261 19.25 -1.83 16.18
C ALA A 261 18.19 -2.94 16.03
N LEU A 262 18.38 -3.93 15.16
CA LEU A 262 17.39 -5.01 14.96
C LEU A 262 18.00 -6.37 15.33
N THR A 263 17.99 -6.74 16.60
CA THR A 263 18.34 -8.10 17.06
C THR A 263 17.06 -8.82 17.50
N GLY A 264 16.66 -9.85 16.81
CA GLY A 264 15.55 -10.73 17.17
C GLY A 264 15.00 -11.42 15.92
N ARG A 265 15.24 -12.71 15.83
CA ARG A 265 14.52 -13.61 14.89
C ARG A 265 13.20 -14.00 15.50
#